data_54243705e28756ff4313b490aaae4526
#
_entry.id   54243705e28756ff4313b490aaae4526
#
_cell.length_a   1.000
_cell.length_b   1.000
_cell.length_c   1.000
_cell.angle_alpha   90.00
_cell.angle_beta   90.00
_cell.angle_gamma   90.00
#
_symmetry.space_group_name_H-M   'P 1'
#
loop_
_entity.id
_entity.type
_entity.pdbx_description
1 polymer ?
#
loop_
_entity_poly.entity_id
_entity_poly.type
_entity_poly.pdbx_seq_one_letter_code
_entity_poly.pdbx_strand_id
1 'polypeptide(L)'
;MVGNSQWQSIRKDRIGDPILIDDKTLLQMANDVRKNAYCPYSNFPVGAAILCSDGTVFTGVNVENAVNGLSICAERTAIFKAVSEGHHDFVKLAVTCKGDHCQPCGACRQVIYEHAPEIEILMGNPEGKFVRTTIRDLLPEAFSL
;
A
#
# COMPACT_ATOMS: atom_id res chain seq x y z
N MET A 1 -7.44 -10.88 15.83
CA MET A 1 -6.72 -11.15 14.56
C MET A 1 -7.71 -11.64 13.53
N VAL A 2 -7.87 -10.93 12.45
CA VAL A 2 -8.65 -11.42 11.31
C VAL A 2 -7.77 -12.43 10.58
N GLY A 3 -8.21 -13.69 10.51
CA GLY A 3 -7.38 -14.79 10.07
C GLY A 3 -6.97 -14.69 8.61
N ASN A 4 -5.73 -15.01 8.32
CA ASN A 4 -5.07 -15.03 7.02
C ASN A 4 -5.69 -16.01 6.01
N SER A 5 -6.66 -16.82 6.44
CA SER A 5 -7.23 -17.90 5.60
C SER A 5 -8.13 -17.39 4.47
N GLN A 6 -8.61 -16.15 4.53
CA GLN A 6 -9.49 -15.61 3.48
C GLN A 6 -8.74 -15.19 2.21
N TRP A 7 -7.47 -14.82 2.34
CA TRP A 7 -6.64 -14.39 1.21
C TRP A 7 -6.33 -15.50 0.20
N GLN A 8 -6.19 -16.71 0.69
CA GLN A 8 -5.86 -17.87 -0.16
C GLN A 8 -7.03 -18.32 -1.03
N SER A 9 -8.26 -17.84 -0.75
CA SER A 9 -9.46 -18.26 -1.46
C SER A 9 -9.91 -17.32 -2.57
N ILE A 10 -9.28 -16.14 -2.73
CA ILE A 10 -9.62 -15.22 -3.82
C ILE A 10 -9.02 -15.76 -5.13
N ARG A 11 -9.76 -16.64 -5.76
CA ARG A 11 -9.44 -17.14 -7.10
C ARG A 11 -10.02 -16.17 -8.13
N LYS A 12 -9.19 -15.72 -9.06
CA LYS A 12 -9.50 -14.69 -10.05
C LYS A 12 -10.63 -15.04 -11.04
N ASP A 13 -11.14 -16.27 -11.05
CA ASP A 13 -11.93 -16.79 -12.16
C ASP A 13 -13.28 -17.40 -11.77
N ARG A 14 -13.85 -17.03 -10.62
CA ARG A 14 -15.19 -17.47 -10.25
C ARG A 14 -16.26 -16.46 -10.70
N ILE A 15 -17.30 -16.96 -11.34
CA ILE A 15 -18.49 -16.16 -11.64
C ILE A 15 -19.03 -15.61 -10.30
N GLY A 16 -19.11 -14.27 -10.18
CA GLY A 16 -19.56 -13.58 -8.96
C GLY A 16 -18.45 -13.03 -8.06
N ASP A 17 -17.16 -13.28 -8.37
CA ASP A 17 -16.04 -12.65 -7.67
C ASP A 17 -15.96 -11.15 -8.04
N PRO A 18 -15.54 -10.27 -7.11
CA PRO A 18 -15.32 -8.87 -7.43
C PRO A 18 -14.32 -8.71 -8.56
N ILE A 19 -14.60 -7.81 -9.50
CA ILE A 19 -13.63 -7.44 -10.55
C ILE A 19 -12.54 -6.59 -9.89
N LEU A 20 -11.33 -7.15 -9.79
CA LEU A 20 -10.16 -6.45 -9.28
C LEU A 20 -9.46 -5.71 -10.41
N ILE A 21 -9.02 -4.49 -10.14
CA ILE A 21 -8.21 -3.72 -11.09
C ILE A 21 -6.85 -4.38 -11.30
N ASP A 22 -6.24 -4.16 -12.45
CA ASP A 22 -4.91 -4.68 -12.75
C ASP A 22 -3.78 -3.90 -12.07
N ASP A 23 -2.57 -4.43 -12.13
CA ASP A 23 -1.39 -3.85 -11.48
C ASP A 23 -1.06 -2.47 -12.02
N LYS A 24 -1.17 -2.26 -13.33
CA LYS A 24 -0.90 -0.98 -13.96
C LYS A 24 -1.86 0.10 -13.48
N THR A 25 -3.14 -0.22 -13.38
CA THR A 25 -4.16 0.70 -12.88
C THR A 25 -3.89 1.06 -11.43
N LEU A 26 -3.56 0.09 -10.58
CA LEU A 26 -3.25 0.35 -9.18
C LEU A 26 -2.01 1.24 -9.02
N LEU A 27 -0.95 0.96 -9.78
CA LEU A 27 0.26 1.79 -9.82
C LEU A 27 -0.04 3.20 -10.31
N GLN A 28 -0.89 3.35 -11.34
CA GLN A 28 -1.28 4.66 -11.85
C GLN A 28 -2.05 5.46 -10.79
N MET A 29 -2.95 4.82 -10.05
CA MET A 29 -3.67 5.47 -8.95
C MET A 29 -2.71 5.96 -7.87
N ALA A 30 -1.72 5.15 -7.49
CA ALA A 30 -0.68 5.55 -6.55
C ALA A 30 0.14 6.73 -7.07
N ASN A 31 0.47 6.73 -8.37
CA ASN A 31 1.22 7.82 -8.97
C ASN A 31 0.40 9.12 -9.05
N ASP A 32 -0.86 9.03 -9.45
CA ASP A 32 -1.71 10.21 -9.64
C ASP A 32 -1.97 10.95 -8.33
N VAL A 33 -2.11 10.24 -7.22
CA VAL A 33 -2.36 10.86 -5.92
C VAL A 33 -1.16 11.63 -5.38
N ARG A 34 0.06 11.35 -5.86
CA ARG A 34 1.31 12.01 -5.42
C ARG A 34 1.25 13.53 -5.47
N LYS A 35 0.50 14.10 -6.43
CA LYS A 35 0.33 15.56 -6.53
C LYS A 35 -0.27 16.20 -5.28
N ASN A 36 -0.94 15.41 -4.44
CA ASN A 36 -1.57 15.86 -3.21
C ASN A 36 -0.64 15.73 -1.99
N ALA A 37 0.56 15.17 -2.15
CA ALA A 37 1.49 15.00 -1.06
C ALA A 37 1.86 16.35 -0.43
N TYR A 38 1.90 16.38 0.91
CA TYR A 38 2.39 17.51 1.66
C TYR A 38 3.80 17.21 2.18
N CYS A 39 4.82 17.64 1.44
CA CYS A 39 6.22 17.32 1.74
C CYS A 39 7.16 18.52 1.60
N PRO A 40 6.90 19.63 2.36
CA PRO A 40 7.69 20.86 2.25
C PRO A 40 9.13 20.71 2.77
N TYR A 41 9.39 19.70 3.60
CA TYR A 41 10.71 19.48 4.20
C TYR A 41 11.59 18.58 3.35
N SER A 42 11.07 17.45 2.88
CA SER A 42 11.82 16.50 2.08
C SER A 42 11.79 16.79 0.58
N ASN A 43 10.74 17.46 0.10
CA ASN A 43 10.45 17.62 -1.31
C ASN A 43 10.40 16.26 -2.04
N PHE A 44 9.88 15.24 -1.36
CA PHE A 44 9.84 13.87 -1.86
C PHE A 44 8.41 13.32 -1.79
N PRO A 45 7.58 13.58 -2.83
CA PRO A 45 6.19 13.13 -2.85
C PRO A 45 6.11 11.62 -3.09
N VAL A 46 5.32 10.95 -2.26
CA VAL A 46 5.02 9.53 -2.35
C VAL A 46 3.51 9.35 -2.44
N GLY A 47 3.08 8.43 -3.29
CA GLY A 47 1.69 8.00 -3.38
C GLY A 47 1.57 6.51 -3.15
N ALA A 48 0.48 6.10 -2.53
CA ALA A 48 0.14 4.71 -2.31
C ALA A 48 -1.31 4.45 -2.67
N ALA A 49 -1.59 3.22 -3.10
CA ALA A 49 -2.93 2.74 -3.39
C ALA A 49 -3.06 1.31 -2.88
N ILE A 50 -4.02 1.07 -1.99
CA ILE A 50 -4.28 -0.26 -1.43
C ILE A 50 -5.59 -0.81 -2.00
N LEU A 51 -5.53 -2.01 -2.55
CA LEU A 51 -6.65 -2.73 -3.12
C LEU A 51 -7.24 -3.68 -2.09
N CYS A 52 -8.53 -3.53 -1.83
CA CYS A 52 -9.30 -4.40 -0.95
C CYS A 52 -9.87 -5.60 -1.74
N SER A 53 -10.21 -6.66 -1.02
CA SER A 53 -10.77 -7.88 -1.61
C SER A 53 -12.11 -7.67 -2.31
N ASP A 54 -12.88 -6.65 -1.93
CA ASP A 54 -14.15 -6.29 -2.56
C ASP A 54 -13.98 -5.40 -3.81
N GLY A 55 -12.75 -5.07 -4.19
CA GLY A 55 -12.43 -4.21 -5.33
C GLY A 55 -12.29 -2.73 -4.98
N THR A 56 -12.59 -2.31 -3.75
CA THR A 56 -12.40 -0.92 -3.32
C THR A 56 -10.91 -0.58 -3.24
N VAL A 57 -10.56 0.63 -3.67
CA VAL A 57 -9.18 1.14 -3.57
C VAL A 57 -9.15 2.37 -2.69
N PHE A 58 -8.22 2.40 -1.75
CA PHE A 58 -7.92 3.59 -0.96
C PHE A 58 -6.53 4.10 -1.32
N THR A 59 -6.44 5.41 -1.53
CA THR A 59 -5.16 6.06 -1.84
C THR A 59 -4.66 6.86 -0.65
N GLY A 60 -3.36 7.08 -0.59
CA GLY A 60 -2.74 7.91 0.44
C GLY A 60 -1.50 8.59 -0.11
N VAL A 61 -1.10 9.66 0.58
CA VAL A 61 0.12 10.41 0.29
C VAL A 61 0.88 10.63 1.59
N ASN A 62 2.17 10.95 1.48
CA ASN A 62 2.91 11.40 2.66
C ASN A 62 2.48 12.80 3.07
N VAL A 63 2.36 12.99 4.36
CA VAL A 63 1.98 14.27 4.99
C VAL A 63 3.00 14.56 6.07
N GLU A 64 3.84 15.55 5.82
CA GLU A 64 4.93 15.92 6.71
C GLU A 64 4.48 16.96 7.75
N ASN A 65 5.23 17.05 8.82
CA ASN A 65 5.01 17.99 9.90
C ASN A 65 6.37 18.54 10.36
N ALA A 66 6.38 19.79 10.82
CA ALA A 66 7.57 20.40 11.43
C ALA A 66 8.07 19.59 12.64
N VAL A 67 7.16 18.95 13.37
CA VAL A 67 7.50 17.92 14.36
C VAL A 67 7.62 16.60 13.63
N ASN A 68 8.85 16.18 13.34
CA ASN A 68 9.14 15.07 12.44
C ASN A 68 8.42 13.75 12.83
N GLY A 69 8.29 13.48 14.12
CA GLY A 69 7.59 12.29 14.63
C GLY A 69 6.08 12.27 14.34
N LEU A 70 5.49 13.39 13.91
CA LEU A 70 4.08 13.49 13.52
C LEU A 70 3.87 13.31 12.02
N SER A 71 4.93 13.26 11.22
CA SER A 71 4.87 12.96 9.79
C SER A 71 4.38 11.54 9.55
N ILE A 72 3.67 11.34 8.44
CA ILE A 72 3.16 10.03 8.07
C ILE A 72 3.50 9.70 6.62
N CYS A 73 3.84 8.44 6.35
CA CYS A 73 4.10 7.95 5.00
C CYS A 73 2.80 7.65 4.25
N ALA A 74 2.87 7.65 2.93
CA ALA A 74 1.74 7.42 2.03
C ALA A 74 1.03 6.08 2.29
N GLU A 75 1.80 5.02 2.52
CA GLU A 75 1.29 3.67 2.74
C GLU A 75 0.43 3.62 4.00
N ARG A 76 0.87 4.25 5.08
CA ARG A 76 0.11 4.30 6.34
C ARG A 76 -1.14 5.15 6.19
N THR A 77 -1.08 6.26 5.45
CA THR A 77 -2.26 7.08 5.16
C THR A 77 -3.33 6.25 4.43
N ALA A 78 -2.94 5.48 3.43
CA ALA A 78 -3.86 4.63 2.67
C ALA A 78 -4.47 3.52 3.55
N ILE A 79 -3.64 2.81 4.32
CA ILE A 79 -4.07 1.71 5.18
C ILE A 79 -5.00 2.23 6.28
N PHE A 80 -4.64 3.29 6.96
CA PHE A 80 -5.43 3.83 8.08
C PHE A 80 -6.77 4.39 7.61
N LYS A 81 -6.81 5.01 6.43
CA LYS A 81 -8.06 5.41 5.80
C LYS A 81 -8.96 4.21 5.51
N ALA A 82 -8.43 3.16 4.92
CA ALA A 82 -9.17 1.94 4.64
C ALA A 82 -9.72 1.29 5.92
N VAL A 83 -8.88 1.16 6.94
CA VAL A 83 -9.28 0.61 8.25
C VAL A 83 -10.36 1.46 8.90
N SER A 84 -10.22 2.79 8.86
CA SER A 84 -11.21 3.70 9.44
C SER A 84 -12.57 3.65 8.73
N GLU A 85 -12.61 3.19 7.50
CA GLU A 85 -13.83 2.97 6.73
C GLU A 85 -14.33 1.51 6.79
N GLY A 86 -13.75 0.69 7.65
CA GLY A 86 -14.22 -0.68 7.92
C GLY A 86 -13.65 -1.74 6.99
N HIS A 87 -12.61 -1.44 6.20
CA HIS A 87 -11.95 -2.39 5.31
C HIS A 87 -10.71 -2.98 5.99
N HIS A 88 -10.64 -4.30 6.03
CA HIS A 88 -9.56 -5.05 6.68
C HIS A 88 -8.94 -6.13 5.79
N ASP A 89 -9.57 -6.46 4.66
CA ASP A 89 -9.14 -7.51 3.75
C ASP A 89 -8.43 -6.90 2.54
N PHE A 90 -7.10 -6.86 2.60
CA PHE A 90 -6.26 -6.24 1.58
C PHE A 90 -5.61 -7.27 0.67
N VAL A 91 -5.60 -6.99 -0.63
CA VAL A 91 -5.07 -7.88 -1.67
C VAL A 91 -3.70 -7.45 -2.12
N LYS A 92 -3.52 -6.15 -2.36
CA LYS A 92 -2.33 -5.61 -3.01
C LYS A 92 -2.10 -4.16 -2.62
N LEU A 93 -0.84 -3.78 -2.48
CA LEU A 93 -0.44 -2.40 -2.23
C LEU A 93 0.51 -1.94 -3.33
N ALA A 94 0.21 -0.82 -3.97
CA ALA A 94 1.13 -0.11 -4.85
C ALA A 94 1.66 1.12 -4.13
N VAL A 95 2.96 1.37 -4.25
CA VAL A 95 3.63 2.57 -3.76
C VAL A 95 4.51 3.14 -4.84
N THR A 96 4.44 4.47 -5.07
CA THR A 96 5.14 5.14 -6.15
C THR A 96 5.83 6.40 -5.66
N CYS A 97 7.10 6.53 -6.00
CA CYS A 97 7.91 7.71 -5.73
C CYS A 97 8.99 7.87 -6.80
N LYS A 98 9.69 8.98 -6.79
CA LYS A 98 10.80 9.26 -7.70
C LYS A 98 11.94 8.26 -7.46
N GLY A 99 12.59 7.84 -8.53
CA GLY A 99 13.73 6.91 -8.49
C GLY A 99 13.43 5.63 -9.29
N ASP A 100 14.21 4.59 -9.05
CA ASP A 100 14.04 3.32 -9.78
C ASP A 100 12.79 2.59 -9.35
N HIS A 101 12.54 2.50 -8.05
CA HIS A 101 11.33 1.96 -7.44
C HIS A 101 11.22 2.43 -6.00
N CYS A 102 10.01 2.44 -5.46
CA CYS A 102 9.69 3.01 -4.16
C CYS A 102 9.60 1.94 -3.08
N GLN A 103 10.60 1.85 -2.21
CA GLN A 103 10.58 0.92 -1.09
C GLN A 103 9.83 1.51 0.10
N PRO A 104 8.94 0.77 0.76
CA PRO A 104 8.34 1.22 2.02
C PRO A 104 9.37 1.26 3.14
N CYS A 105 9.32 2.29 3.98
CA CYS A 105 10.19 2.40 5.15
C CYS A 105 9.88 1.32 6.19
N GLY A 106 10.77 1.16 7.18
CA GLY A 106 10.60 0.12 8.20
C GLY A 106 9.31 0.21 8.99
N ALA A 107 8.89 1.42 9.37
CA ALA A 107 7.61 1.65 10.07
C ALA A 107 6.42 1.24 9.22
N CYS A 108 6.43 1.56 7.93
CA CYS A 108 5.38 1.14 7.00
C CYS A 108 5.36 -0.38 6.83
N ARG A 109 6.51 -1.03 6.76
CA ARG A 109 6.58 -2.49 6.66
C ARG A 109 5.94 -3.17 7.87
N GLN A 110 6.16 -2.64 9.07
CA GLN A 110 5.53 -3.16 10.29
C GLN A 110 4.00 -2.98 10.26
N VAL A 111 3.52 -1.82 9.83
CA VAL A 111 2.07 -1.56 9.71
C VAL A 111 1.44 -2.44 8.63
N ILE A 112 2.10 -2.58 7.49
CA ILE A 112 1.62 -3.47 6.40
C ILE A 112 1.53 -4.90 6.91
N TYR A 113 2.54 -5.38 7.62
CA TYR A 113 2.57 -6.74 8.16
C TYR A 113 1.42 -6.98 9.16
N GLU A 114 1.12 -6.03 10.02
CA GLU A 114 0.01 -6.12 10.99
C GLU A 114 -1.34 -6.35 10.30
N HIS A 115 -1.59 -5.58 9.24
CA HIS A 115 -2.91 -5.58 8.59
C HIS A 115 -3.02 -6.58 7.44
N ALA A 116 -1.90 -6.96 6.81
CA ALA A 116 -1.90 -7.79 5.62
C ALA A 116 -0.60 -8.61 5.48
N PRO A 117 -0.36 -9.61 6.34
CA PRO A 117 0.92 -10.34 6.38
C PRO A 117 1.24 -11.16 5.13
N GLU A 118 0.28 -11.33 4.23
CA GLU A 118 0.46 -12.05 2.97
C GLU A 118 0.36 -11.15 1.73
N ILE A 119 0.34 -9.82 1.92
CA ILE A 119 0.09 -8.88 0.83
C ILE A 119 1.23 -8.85 -0.18
N GLU A 120 0.85 -8.76 -1.45
CA GLU A 120 1.76 -8.43 -2.54
C GLU A 120 1.94 -6.92 -2.63
N ILE A 121 3.18 -6.48 -2.84
CA ILE A 121 3.55 -5.08 -2.92
C ILE A 121 4.17 -4.78 -4.27
N LEU A 122 3.67 -3.75 -4.93
CA LEU A 122 4.20 -3.20 -6.17
C LEU A 122 4.97 -1.93 -5.84
N MET A 123 6.28 -1.98 -5.94
CA MET A 123 7.16 -0.85 -5.70
C MET A 123 7.46 -0.18 -7.04
N GLY A 124 6.84 0.96 -7.32
CA GLY A 124 6.86 1.59 -8.62
C GLY A 124 7.54 2.95 -8.69
N ASN A 125 7.60 3.47 -9.90
CA ASN A 125 8.08 4.82 -10.19
C ASN A 125 7.11 5.54 -11.16
N PRO A 126 7.29 6.85 -11.39
CA PRO A 126 6.39 7.63 -12.26
C PRO A 126 6.35 7.17 -13.71
N GLU A 127 7.40 6.50 -14.20
CA GLU A 127 7.50 5.98 -15.55
C GLU A 127 6.78 4.63 -15.73
N GLY A 128 6.21 4.09 -14.66
CA GLY A 128 5.46 2.84 -14.71
C GLY A 128 6.31 1.58 -14.54
N LYS A 129 7.61 1.71 -14.30
CA LYS A 129 8.46 0.58 -13.90
C LYS A 129 8.17 0.20 -12.47
N PHE A 130 8.18 -1.09 -12.16
CA PHE A 130 7.96 -1.55 -10.80
C PHE A 130 8.64 -2.89 -10.51
N VAL A 131 8.88 -3.11 -9.23
CA VAL A 131 9.34 -4.39 -8.67
C VAL A 131 8.21 -4.98 -7.85
N ARG A 132 7.94 -6.26 -8.04
CA ARG A 132 6.93 -7.02 -7.29
C ARG A 132 7.60 -7.76 -6.14
N THR A 133 7.02 -7.65 -4.95
CA THR A 133 7.53 -8.33 -3.75
C THR A 133 6.37 -8.67 -2.81
N THR A 134 6.69 -9.24 -1.67
CA THR A 134 5.72 -9.50 -0.59
C THR A 134 6.21 -8.84 0.69
N ILE A 135 5.29 -8.61 1.62
CA ILE A 135 5.69 -8.06 2.93
C ILE A 135 6.59 -9.03 3.71
N ARG A 136 6.43 -10.33 3.52
CA ARG A 136 7.30 -11.33 4.16
C ARG A 136 8.74 -11.25 3.68
N ASP A 137 8.96 -10.93 2.42
CA ASP A 137 10.30 -10.73 1.86
C ASP A 137 10.92 -9.41 2.35
N LEU A 138 10.10 -8.37 2.55
CA LEU A 138 10.56 -7.05 3.00
C LEU A 138 10.76 -6.96 4.52
N LEU A 139 10.11 -7.82 5.29
CA LEU A 139 10.18 -7.82 6.76
C LEU A 139 10.24 -9.26 7.28
N PRO A 140 11.37 -9.97 7.06
CA PRO A 140 11.56 -11.29 7.63
C PRO A 140 11.64 -11.20 9.17
N GLU A 141 11.18 -12.24 9.86
CA GLU A 141 11.18 -12.29 11.34
C GLU A 141 10.42 -11.09 11.95
N ALA A 142 9.27 -10.71 11.35
CA ALA A 142 8.51 -9.56 11.80
C ALA A 142 7.98 -9.73 13.21
N PHE A 143 7.99 -8.63 13.98
CA PHE A 143 7.41 -8.61 15.32
C PHE A 143 5.89 -8.79 15.26
N SER A 144 5.37 -9.62 16.17
CA SER A 144 3.92 -9.78 16.40
C SER A 144 3.66 -10.14 17.88
N LEU A 145 2.48 -9.81 18.38
CA LEU A 145 2.00 -10.21 19.71
C LEU A 145 1.15 -11.48 19.63
#